data_39c8d4957aed4bb6a2664383cfb1417a
#
_entry.id   39c8d4957aed4bb6a2664383cfb1417a
#
_cell.length_a   1.000
_cell.length_b   1.000
_cell.length_c   1.000
_cell.angle_alpha   90.00
_cell.angle_beta   90.00
_cell.angle_gamma   90.00
#
_symmetry.space_group_name_H-M   'P 1'
#
loop_
_entity.id
_entity.type
_entity.pdbx_description
1 polymer ?
#
loop_
_entity_poly.entity_id
_entity_poly.type
_entity_poly.pdbx_seq_one_letter_code
_entity_poly.pdbx_strand_id
1 'polypeptide(L)'
;GRARGKNPNMGSNDERENTLNQLLTEMDGFETNSGVIILAATNRADILDSALLRAGRFDRQIYVDLPELKDREDIFKVHVKPLKLAEDVDISFLAKQTPGFSGADIANVANEAALIAARKDKNAVEKQDFLDAIDRIVGGLENRNKVIKVNEKKTIAYHEAGHATVSWLLQHAHPLLKVTIVPRGKALGAAWYLPQERQITTKEQLLDQMCSVLGGRAAEELTFGQISTGAQNDLEKATKQAYAMVTIFGMSEKIGNLSYYDSSGQSDFSFTKPYSEKTAELIDSEVKELVENAYTQAKALLKQHQEQHKQVAELLLEREV
;
A
#
# COMPACT_ATOMS: atom_id res chain seq x y z
N GLY A 1 39.15 32.10 27.10
CA GLY A 1 38.75 31.83 25.74
C GLY A 1 37.72 30.68 25.72
N ARG A 2 36.40 31.00 25.60
CA ARG A 2 35.33 29.99 25.43
C ARG A 2 35.23 29.68 23.93
N ALA A 3 35.53 28.42 23.55
CA ALA A 3 35.28 27.91 22.23
C ALA A 3 33.75 27.87 21.98
N ARG A 4 33.27 28.61 20.98
CA ARG A 4 31.91 28.49 20.44
C ARG A 4 31.82 27.15 19.71
N GLY A 5 31.00 26.23 20.24
CA GLY A 5 30.67 24.99 19.56
C GLY A 5 29.89 25.33 18.28
N LYS A 6 30.46 24.98 17.13
CA LYS A 6 29.75 25.00 15.83
C LYS A 6 28.72 23.89 15.88
N ASN A 7 27.43 24.25 15.79
CA ASN A 7 26.34 23.32 15.53
C ASN A 7 26.52 22.75 14.11
N PRO A 8 26.70 21.45 13.92
CA PRO A 8 26.96 20.89 12.59
C PRO A 8 25.77 21.01 11.60
N ASN A 9 24.58 21.37 12.08
CA ASN A 9 23.38 21.53 11.22
C ASN A 9 23.24 22.93 10.58
N MET A 10 24.01 23.94 10.99
CA MET A 10 23.89 25.28 10.37
C MET A 10 24.58 25.38 9.00
N GLY A 11 25.67 24.64 8.76
CA GLY A 11 26.41 24.74 7.51
C GLY A 11 25.74 24.11 6.30
N SER A 12 24.90 23.09 6.49
CA SER A 12 24.23 22.41 5.37
C SER A 12 22.99 23.13 4.84
N ASN A 13 22.36 23.95 5.67
CA ASN A 13 21.24 24.80 5.24
C ASN A 13 21.73 26.00 4.42
N ASP A 14 22.84 26.62 4.83
CA ASP A 14 23.42 27.77 4.12
C ASP A 14 23.87 27.41 2.68
N GLU A 15 24.45 26.21 2.48
CA GLU A 15 24.83 25.75 1.14
C GLU A 15 23.62 25.48 0.24
N ARG A 16 22.55 24.89 0.80
CA ARG A 16 21.32 24.64 0.04
C ARG A 16 20.61 25.93 -0.33
N GLU A 17 20.53 26.87 0.58
CA GLU A 17 19.93 28.20 0.36
C GLU A 17 20.73 29.00 -0.67
N ASN A 18 22.05 28.95 -0.61
CA ASN A 18 22.93 29.58 -1.61
C ASN A 18 22.73 28.95 -3.00
N THR A 19 22.66 27.62 -3.10
CA THR A 19 22.43 26.91 -4.36
C THR A 19 21.05 27.24 -4.94
N LEU A 20 20.01 27.29 -4.08
CA LEU A 20 18.67 27.69 -4.50
C LEU A 20 18.66 29.12 -5.04
N ASN A 21 19.24 30.07 -4.31
CA ASN A 21 19.30 31.48 -4.72
C ASN A 21 20.06 31.64 -6.03
N GLN A 22 21.17 30.93 -6.23
CA GLN A 22 21.90 30.92 -7.48
C GLN A 22 21.05 30.36 -8.64
N LEU A 23 20.35 29.23 -8.42
CA LEU A 23 19.45 28.65 -9.42
C LEU A 23 18.34 29.66 -9.82
N LEU A 24 17.73 30.31 -8.83
CA LEU A 24 16.70 31.32 -9.07
C LEU A 24 17.24 32.49 -9.89
N THR A 25 18.45 32.97 -9.58
CA THR A 25 19.11 34.08 -10.30
C THR A 25 19.43 33.67 -11.75
N GLU A 26 19.94 32.49 -11.97
CA GLU A 26 20.22 31.97 -13.32
C GLU A 26 18.93 31.82 -14.14
N MET A 27 17.86 31.32 -13.51
CA MET A 27 16.55 31.18 -14.19
C MET A 27 15.97 32.53 -14.57
N ASP A 28 16.06 33.55 -13.69
CA ASP A 28 15.58 34.90 -13.94
C ASP A 28 16.46 35.65 -14.99
N GLY A 29 17.70 35.18 -15.18
CA GLY A 29 18.63 35.72 -16.18
C GLY A 29 18.40 35.22 -17.59
N PHE A 30 17.57 34.18 -17.80
CA PHE A 30 17.16 33.75 -19.13
C PHE A 30 16.16 34.73 -19.70
N GLU A 31 16.60 35.62 -20.61
CA GLU A 31 15.69 36.51 -21.33
C GLU A 31 14.60 35.69 -22.06
N THR A 32 13.39 36.23 -22.08
CA THR A 32 12.17 35.63 -22.65
C THR A 32 12.28 35.19 -24.11
N ASN A 33 13.37 35.49 -24.80
CA ASN A 33 13.59 35.19 -26.23
C ASN A 33 14.71 34.18 -26.53
N SER A 34 15.27 33.51 -25.53
CA SER A 34 16.40 32.60 -25.76
C SER A 34 16.01 31.27 -26.41
N GLY A 35 14.72 30.95 -26.52
CA GLY A 35 14.24 29.67 -27.09
C GLY A 35 14.61 28.43 -26.22
N VAL A 36 15.07 28.67 -24.98
CA VAL A 36 15.42 27.60 -24.03
C VAL A 36 14.21 27.25 -23.16
N ILE A 37 13.88 25.97 -23.10
CA ILE A 37 12.84 25.43 -22.19
C ILE A 37 13.55 24.63 -21.11
N ILE A 38 13.31 24.99 -19.85
CA ILE A 38 13.85 24.29 -18.68
C ILE A 38 12.83 23.26 -18.23
N LEU A 39 13.24 21.99 -18.12
CA LEU A 39 12.44 20.89 -17.60
C LEU A 39 13.13 20.34 -16.34
N ALA A 40 12.36 20.12 -15.31
CA ALA A 40 12.79 19.44 -14.10
C ALA A 40 11.80 18.35 -13.70
N ALA A 41 12.27 17.30 -13.05
CA ALA A 41 11.43 16.24 -12.52
C ALA A 41 11.81 15.95 -11.06
N THR A 42 10.80 15.66 -10.24
CA THR A 42 10.98 15.30 -8.84
C THR A 42 9.89 14.32 -8.41
N ASN A 43 10.23 13.40 -7.51
CA ASN A 43 9.24 12.56 -6.82
C ASN A 43 8.67 13.24 -5.57
N ARG A 44 9.20 14.41 -5.20
CA ARG A 44 8.83 15.15 -4.00
C ARG A 44 8.53 16.60 -4.33
N ALA A 45 7.36 16.82 -4.92
CA ALA A 45 6.89 18.19 -5.19
C ALA A 45 6.58 18.97 -3.90
N ASP A 46 6.26 18.26 -2.83
CA ASP A 46 5.95 18.76 -1.49
C ASP A 46 7.08 19.57 -0.83
N ILE A 47 8.34 19.25 -1.17
CA ILE A 47 9.52 19.95 -0.59
C ILE A 47 10.09 21.05 -1.47
N LEU A 48 9.50 21.29 -2.64
CA LEU A 48 9.98 22.36 -3.53
C LEU A 48 9.67 23.74 -2.93
N ASP A 49 10.67 24.63 -2.99
CA ASP A 49 10.48 26.02 -2.61
C ASP A 49 9.45 26.68 -3.55
N SER A 50 8.49 27.40 -2.96
CA SER A 50 7.44 28.08 -3.69
C SER A 50 7.98 29.13 -4.69
N ALA A 51 9.18 29.67 -4.46
CA ALA A 51 9.85 30.57 -5.37
C ALA A 51 10.20 29.93 -6.72
N LEU A 52 10.47 28.62 -6.75
CA LEU A 52 10.72 27.89 -8.00
C LEU A 52 9.46 27.74 -8.87
N LEU A 53 8.29 27.76 -8.24
CA LEU A 53 7.00 27.48 -8.90
C LEU A 53 6.30 28.76 -9.40
N ARG A 54 6.97 29.92 -9.32
CA ARG A 54 6.42 31.20 -9.79
C ARG A 54 6.49 31.33 -11.30
N ALA A 55 5.63 32.20 -11.85
CA ALA A 55 5.62 32.57 -13.28
C ALA A 55 7.01 32.99 -13.77
N GLY A 56 7.39 32.50 -14.94
CA GLY A 56 8.73 32.76 -15.52
C GLY A 56 9.81 31.74 -15.08
N ARG A 57 9.47 30.77 -14.22
CA ARG A 57 10.34 29.68 -13.77
C ARG A 57 9.65 28.33 -14.08
N PHE A 58 9.41 27.47 -13.09
CA PHE A 58 8.63 26.23 -13.29
C PHE A 58 7.13 26.51 -13.11
N ASP A 59 6.57 27.30 -13.96
CA ASP A 59 5.17 27.75 -13.91
C ASP A 59 4.17 26.69 -14.40
N ARG A 60 4.65 25.68 -15.11
CA ARG A 60 3.83 24.54 -15.57
C ARG A 60 4.21 23.27 -14.83
N GLN A 61 3.30 22.82 -13.99
CA GLN A 61 3.44 21.57 -13.25
C GLN A 61 2.63 20.50 -13.96
N ILE A 62 3.30 19.38 -14.28
CA ILE A 62 2.68 18.19 -14.87
C ILE A 62 2.80 17.09 -13.85
N TYR A 63 1.66 16.62 -13.34
CA TYR A 63 1.60 15.47 -12.46
C TYR A 63 1.55 14.21 -13.31
N VAL A 64 2.43 13.26 -13.00
CA VAL A 64 2.47 11.95 -13.64
C VAL A 64 1.95 10.95 -12.62
N ASP A 65 0.70 10.56 -12.78
CA ASP A 65 0.02 9.59 -11.93
C ASP A 65 0.48 8.15 -12.24
N LEU A 66 0.08 7.20 -11.39
CA LEU A 66 0.28 5.79 -11.67
C LEU A 66 -0.52 5.39 -12.91
N PRO A 67 0.02 4.47 -13.75
CA PRO A 67 -0.62 4.09 -15.00
C PRO A 67 -1.95 3.35 -14.77
N GLU A 68 -2.97 3.68 -15.54
CA GLU A 68 -4.23 2.96 -15.62
C GLU A 68 -4.05 1.59 -16.30
N LEU A 69 -5.09 0.75 -16.27
CA LEU A 69 -5.04 -0.60 -16.85
C LEU A 69 -4.48 -0.64 -18.27
N LYS A 70 -4.96 0.26 -19.15
CA LYS A 70 -4.53 0.31 -20.55
C LYS A 70 -3.08 0.75 -20.70
N ASP A 71 -2.67 1.71 -19.89
CA ASP A 71 -1.28 2.18 -19.89
C ASP A 71 -0.33 1.07 -19.40
N ARG A 72 -0.75 0.30 -18.36
CA ARG A 72 0.01 -0.86 -17.90
C ARG A 72 0.15 -1.94 -18.97
N GLU A 73 -0.89 -2.19 -19.77
CA GLU A 73 -0.78 -3.10 -20.92
C GLU A 73 0.30 -2.61 -21.90
N ASP A 74 0.30 -1.33 -22.22
CA ASP A 74 1.28 -0.76 -23.15
C ASP A 74 2.69 -0.76 -22.57
N ILE A 75 2.85 -0.48 -21.27
CA ILE A 75 4.13 -0.58 -20.56
C ILE A 75 4.64 -2.04 -20.56
N PHE A 76 3.76 -3.02 -20.27
CA PHE A 76 4.14 -4.43 -20.38
C PHE A 76 4.65 -4.78 -21.78
N LYS A 77 3.94 -4.37 -22.86
CA LYS A 77 4.37 -4.62 -24.25
C LYS A 77 5.79 -4.09 -24.52
N VAL A 78 6.15 -2.96 -23.92
CA VAL A 78 7.51 -2.40 -24.06
C VAL A 78 8.55 -3.29 -23.36
N HIS A 79 8.27 -3.66 -22.09
CA HIS A 79 9.25 -4.37 -21.27
C HIS A 79 9.36 -5.87 -21.57
N VAL A 80 8.34 -6.50 -22.14
CA VAL A 80 8.41 -7.90 -22.58
C VAL A 80 8.99 -8.06 -23.99
N LYS A 81 9.13 -6.98 -24.76
CA LYS A 81 9.63 -7.02 -26.15
C LYS A 81 10.98 -7.73 -26.31
N PRO A 82 11.97 -7.58 -25.40
CA PRO A 82 13.23 -8.31 -25.47
C PRO A 82 13.15 -9.76 -25.03
N LEU A 83 12.01 -10.21 -24.46
CA LEU A 83 11.85 -11.54 -23.89
C LEU A 83 11.26 -12.50 -24.92
N LYS A 84 11.65 -13.76 -24.85
CA LYS A 84 10.98 -14.83 -25.58
C LYS A 84 9.83 -15.33 -24.71
N LEU A 85 8.60 -15.02 -25.11
CA LEU A 85 7.39 -15.40 -24.39
C LEU A 85 6.85 -16.75 -24.89
N ALA A 86 6.24 -17.50 -23.99
CA ALA A 86 5.42 -18.66 -24.32
C ALA A 86 4.02 -18.21 -24.80
N GLU A 87 3.28 -19.12 -25.44
CA GLU A 87 1.97 -18.84 -26.02
C GLU A 87 0.88 -18.55 -24.96
N ASP A 88 1.08 -18.97 -23.70
CA ASP A 88 0.15 -18.79 -22.60
C ASP A 88 0.20 -17.41 -21.94
N VAL A 89 1.13 -16.54 -22.38
CA VAL A 89 1.31 -15.19 -21.81
C VAL A 89 0.31 -14.22 -22.42
N ASP A 90 -0.64 -13.78 -21.59
CA ASP A 90 -1.61 -12.74 -21.92
C ASP A 90 -1.26 -11.44 -21.20
N ILE A 91 -0.87 -10.42 -21.97
CA ILE A 91 -0.48 -9.09 -21.46
C ILE A 91 -1.65 -8.39 -20.75
N SER A 92 -2.87 -8.51 -21.30
CA SER A 92 -4.06 -7.91 -20.68
C SER A 92 -4.35 -8.53 -19.32
N PHE A 93 -4.17 -9.85 -19.21
CA PHE A 93 -4.27 -10.54 -17.92
C PHE A 93 -3.20 -10.05 -16.93
N LEU A 94 -1.93 -9.92 -17.34
CA LEU A 94 -0.84 -9.45 -16.48
C LEU A 94 -1.10 -8.01 -15.99
N ALA A 95 -1.58 -7.12 -16.84
CA ALA A 95 -1.94 -5.76 -16.48
C ALA A 95 -3.08 -5.71 -15.43
N LYS A 96 -4.05 -6.63 -15.52
CA LYS A 96 -5.11 -6.79 -14.51
C LYS A 96 -4.57 -7.30 -13.17
N GLN A 97 -3.49 -8.08 -13.17
CA GLN A 97 -2.86 -8.62 -11.95
C GLN A 97 -1.94 -7.60 -11.24
N THR A 98 -1.69 -6.43 -11.84
CA THR A 98 -0.75 -5.40 -11.33
C THR A 98 -1.40 -4.03 -11.11
N PRO A 99 -2.56 -3.94 -10.39
CA PRO A 99 -3.15 -2.64 -10.08
C PRO A 99 -2.21 -1.82 -9.19
N GLY A 100 -2.10 -0.52 -9.47
CA GLY A 100 -1.25 0.39 -8.71
C GLY A 100 0.25 0.24 -8.94
N PHE A 101 0.69 -0.58 -9.90
CA PHE A 101 2.10 -0.69 -10.26
C PHE A 101 2.53 0.50 -11.14
N SER A 102 3.70 1.03 -10.84
CA SER A 102 4.38 2.01 -11.69
C SER A 102 5.03 1.33 -12.91
N GLY A 103 5.48 2.12 -13.87
CA GLY A 103 6.27 1.61 -14.99
C GLY A 103 7.56 0.89 -14.56
N ALA A 104 8.18 1.37 -13.48
CA ALA A 104 9.37 0.74 -12.88
C ALA A 104 9.04 -0.63 -12.26
N ASP A 105 7.89 -0.76 -11.59
CA ASP A 105 7.45 -2.04 -11.04
C ASP A 105 7.18 -3.06 -12.14
N ILE A 106 6.53 -2.64 -13.23
CA ILE A 106 6.27 -3.50 -14.40
C ILE A 106 7.57 -3.94 -15.07
N ALA A 107 8.53 -3.03 -15.22
CA ALA A 107 9.86 -3.37 -15.73
C ALA A 107 10.54 -4.43 -14.85
N ASN A 108 10.44 -4.27 -13.53
CA ASN A 108 10.97 -5.22 -12.56
C ASN A 108 10.25 -6.58 -12.63
N VAL A 109 8.92 -6.61 -12.83
CA VAL A 109 8.15 -7.85 -13.05
C VAL A 109 8.67 -8.59 -14.28
N ALA A 110 8.87 -7.90 -15.39
CA ALA A 110 9.36 -8.51 -16.64
C ALA A 110 10.78 -9.09 -16.46
N ASN A 111 11.67 -8.35 -15.80
CA ASN A 111 13.02 -8.81 -15.52
C ASN A 111 13.03 -10.01 -14.55
N GLU A 112 12.24 -9.95 -13.46
CA GLU A 112 12.18 -11.02 -12.47
C GLU A 112 11.57 -12.31 -13.07
N ALA A 113 10.53 -12.19 -13.92
CA ALA A 113 9.94 -13.33 -14.62
C ALA A 113 10.97 -14.02 -15.54
N ALA A 114 11.79 -13.25 -16.24
CA ALA A 114 12.87 -13.79 -17.06
C ALA A 114 13.94 -14.51 -16.20
N LEU A 115 14.29 -13.96 -15.06
CA LEU A 115 15.21 -14.60 -14.10
C LEU A 115 14.64 -15.89 -13.52
N ILE A 116 13.34 -15.94 -13.23
CA ILE A 116 12.65 -17.14 -12.75
C ILE A 116 12.66 -18.22 -13.82
N ALA A 117 12.31 -17.88 -15.07
CA ALA A 117 12.36 -18.80 -16.20
C ALA A 117 13.78 -19.36 -16.44
N ALA A 118 14.80 -18.49 -16.38
CA ALA A 118 16.20 -18.91 -16.52
C ALA A 118 16.65 -19.86 -15.41
N ARG A 119 16.24 -19.63 -14.15
CA ARG A 119 16.55 -20.55 -13.03
C ARG A 119 15.87 -21.92 -13.16
N LYS A 120 14.77 -21.99 -13.91
CA LYS A 120 14.03 -23.23 -14.20
C LYS A 120 14.47 -23.86 -15.52
N ASP A 121 15.57 -23.39 -16.14
CA ASP A 121 16.12 -23.83 -17.41
C ASP A 121 15.09 -23.85 -18.56
N LYS A 122 14.15 -22.88 -18.55
CA LYS A 122 13.11 -22.75 -19.56
C LYS A 122 13.62 -22.01 -20.80
N ASN A 123 13.10 -22.36 -21.98
CA ASN A 123 13.42 -21.72 -23.26
C ASN A 123 12.60 -20.47 -23.55
N ALA A 124 11.54 -20.22 -22.79
CA ALA A 124 10.65 -19.07 -22.90
C ALA A 124 10.07 -18.74 -21.53
N VAL A 125 9.65 -17.49 -21.35
CA VAL A 125 8.99 -17.02 -20.13
C VAL A 125 7.50 -17.36 -20.23
N GLU A 126 6.98 -18.11 -19.28
CA GLU A 126 5.58 -18.55 -19.21
C GLU A 126 4.75 -17.62 -18.31
N LYS A 127 3.43 -17.70 -18.44
CA LYS A 127 2.48 -16.97 -17.59
C LYS A 127 2.77 -17.18 -16.10
N GLN A 128 3.09 -18.41 -15.69
CA GLN A 128 3.38 -18.73 -14.28
C GLN A 128 4.63 -18.02 -13.77
N ASP A 129 5.65 -17.79 -14.60
CA ASP A 129 6.86 -17.09 -14.19
C ASP A 129 6.58 -15.60 -13.92
N PHE A 130 5.66 -14.99 -14.68
CA PHE A 130 5.16 -13.64 -14.37
C PHE A 130 4.37 -13.57 -13.06
N LEU A 131 3.50 -14.55 -12.80
CA LEU A 131 2.76 -14.62 -11.55
C LEU A 131 3.70 -14.79 -10.36
N ASP A 132 4.69 -15.67 -10.47
CA ASP A 132 5.73 -15.87 -9.45
C ASP A 132 6.54 -14.58 -9.22
N ALA A 133 6.81 -13.80 -10.28
CA ALA A 133 7.51 -12.52 -10.23
C ALA A 133 6.67 -11.45 -9.51
N ILE A 134 5.39 -11.34 -9.85
CA ILE A 134 4.45 -10.42 -9.17
C ILE A 134 4.40 -10.76 -7.68
N ASP A 135 4.26 -12.04 -7.33
CA ASP A 135 4.26 -12.52 -5.97
C ASP A 135 5.51 -12.13 -5.19
N ARG A 136 6.66 -12.27 -5.85
CA ARG A 136 7.96 -11.94 -5.27
C ARG A 136 8.13 -10.45 -5.03
N ILE A 137 7.63 -9.61 -5.93
CA ILE A 137 7.72 -8.15 -5.83
C ILE A 137 6.79 -7.63 -4.73
N VAL A 138 5.56 -8.12 -4.68
CA VAL A 138 4.56 -7.67 -3.70
C VAL A 138 4.80 -8.27 -2.31
N GLY A 139 5.06 -9.58 -2.22
CA GLY A 139 5.19 -10.30 -0.95
C GLY A 139 6.61 -10.52 -0.46
N GLY A 140 7.61 -10.26 -1.32
CA GLY A 140 9.01 -10.57 -1.03
C GLY A 140 9.39 -12.02 -1.37
N LEU A 141 10.64 -12.37 -1.08
CA LEU A 141 11.16 -13.72 -1.30
C LEU A 141 10.47 -14.76 -0.41
N GLU A 142 10.12 -15.90 -0.98
CA GLU A 142 9.69 -17.06 -0.20
C GLU A 142 10.80 -17.52 0.75
N ASN A 143 10.42 -17.76 1.99
CA ASN A 143 11.32 -18.30 2.99
C ASN A 143 10.88 -19.73 3.40
N ARG A 144 11.08 -20.70 2.50
CA ARG A 144 10.72 -22.10 2.72
C ARG A 144 11.54 -22.79 3.82
N ASN A 145 12.68 -22.18 4.20
CA ASN A 145 13.55 -22.72 5.25
C ASN A 145 13.13 -22.30 6.67
N LYS A 146 12.10 -21.45 6.79
CA LYS A 146 11.60 -21.03 8.09
C LYS A 146 10.86 -22.19 8.76
N VAL A 147 11.45 -22.72 9.81
CA VAL A 147 10.84 -23.80 10.60
C VAL A 147 9.69 -23.19 11.40
N ILE A 148 8.46 -23.49 11.00
CA ILE A 148 7.24 -23.11 11.71
C ILE A 148 6.72 -24.34 12.44
N LYS A 149 6.42 -24.23 13.72
CA LYS A 149 5.81 -25.33 14.49
C LYS A 149 4.43 -25.65 13.95
N VAL A 150 4.01 -26.92 14.02
CA VAL A 150 2.72 -27.39 13.51
C VAL A 150 1.54 -26.56 14.06
N ASN A 151 1.57 -26.24 15.36
CA ASN A 151 0.52 -25.41 15.96
C ASN A 151 0.51 -23.97 15.43
N GLU A 152 1.69 -23.37 15.20
CA GLU A 152 1.79 -22.04 14.62
C GLU A 152 1.30 -22.06 13.16
N LYS A 153 1.68 -23.08 12.37
CA LYS A 153 1.19 -23.24 11.00
C LYS A 153 -0.34 -23.34 10.96
N LYS A 154 -0.93 -24.06 11.91
CA LYS A 154 -2.39 -24.14 12.04
C LYS A 154 -3.01 -22.78 12.36
N THR A 155 -2.43 -22.03 13.31
CA THR A 155 -2.92 -20.68 13.65
C THR A 155 -2.86 -19.76 12.44
N ILE A 156 -1.75 -19.77 11.68
CA ILE A 156 -1.59 -18.98 10.45
C ILE A 156 -2.66 -19.36 9.42
N ALA A 157 -2.89 -20.65 9.19
CA ALA A 157 -3.87 -21.10 8.21
C ALA A 157 -5.30 -20.62 8.54
N TYR A 158 -5.70 -20.71 9.80
CA TYR A 158 -7.01 -20.22 10.23
C TYR A 158 -7.10 -18.70 10.21
N HIS A 159 -6.01 -18.00 10.50
CA HIS A 159 -5.92 -16.55 10.40
C HIS A 159 -6.13 -16.09 8.95
N GLU A 160 -5.36 -16.62 8.01
CA GLU A 160 -5.47 -16.25 6.58
C GLU A 160 -6.81 -16.69 5.97
N ALA A 161 -7.33 -17.87 6.38
CA ALA A 161 -8.67 -18.29 6.01
C ALA A 161 -9.75 -17.33 6.56
N GLY A 162 -9.51 -16.72 7.72
CA GLY A 162 -10.39 -15.70 8.30
C GLY A 162 -10.49 -14.47 7.42
N HIS A 163 -9.37 -13.93 6.97
CA HIS A 163 -9.33 -12.84 6.00
C HIS A 163 -10.07 -13.20 4.71
N ALA A 164 -9.79 -14.37 4.16
CA ALA A 164 -10.40 -14.84 2.92
C ALA A 164 -11.91 -15.00 3.04
N THR A 165 -12.38 -15.66 4.10
CA THR A 165 -13.80 -15.91 4.31
C THR A 165 -14.59 -14.64 4.52
N VAL A 166 -14.09 -13.73 5.38
CA VAL A 166 -14.76 -12.45 5.65
C VAL A 166 -14.83 -11.60 4.40
N SER A 167 -13.73 -11.44 3.66
CA SER A 167 -13.73 -10.64 2.44
C SER A 167 -14.60 -11.23 1.32
N TRP A 168 -14.68 -12.55 1.21
CA TRP A 168 -15.57 -13.21 0.23
C TRP A 168 -17.04 -12.94 0.48
N LEU A 169 -17.44 -12.80 1.74
CA LEU A 169 -18.84 -12.59 2.16
C LEU A 169 -19.26 -11.13 2.15
N LEU A 170 -18.33 -10.19 2.10
CA LEU A 170 -18.61 -8.75 2.11
C LEU A 170 -18.81 -8.22 0.69
N GLN A 171 -19.84 -7.38 0.54
CA GLN A 171 -20.26 -6.86 -0.77
C GLN A 171 -19.21 -5.91 -1.38
N HIS A 172 -18.53 -5.14 -0.56
CA HIS A 172 -17.65 -4.05 -1.00
C HIS A 172 -16.17 -4.32 -0.74
N ALA A 173 -15.83 -5.48 -0.18
CA ALA A 173 -14.44 -5.89 -0.03
C ALA A 173 -13.75 -6.08 -1.40
N HIS A 174 -12.44 -5.92 -1.43
CA HIS A 174 -11.68 -6.20 -2.64
C HIS A 174 -11.77 -7.69 -3.01
N PRO A 175 -11.91 -8.02 -4.30
CA PRO A 175 -11.90 -9.41 -4.75
C PRO A 175 -10.64 -10.14 -4.26
N LEU A 176 -10.85 -11.29 -3.64
CA LEU A 176 -9.75 -12.15 -3.20
C LEU A 176 -9.10 -12.81 -4.42
N LEU A 177 -7.79 -12.66 -4.57
CA LEU A 177 -7.03 -13.26 -5.65
C LEU A 177 -6.51 -14.65 -5.24
N LYS A 178 -5.86 -14.72 -4.08
CA LYS A 178 -5.32 -15.95 -3.51
C LYS A 178 -5.01 -15.77 -2.02
N VAL A 179 -4.84 -16.89 -1.35
CA VAL A 179 -4.40 -16.96 0.04
C VAL A 179 -3.21 -17.90 0.13
N THR A 180 -2.23 -17.59 0.96
CA THR A 180 -1.06 -18.46 1.16
C THR A 180 -0.60 -18.44 2.59
N ILE A 181 -0.09 -19.58 3.06
CA ILE A 181 0.60 -19.72 4.34
C ILE A 181 2.10 -19.96 4.15
N VAL A 182 2.61 -19.79 2.93
CA VAL A 182 4.05 -19.81 2.66
C VAL A 182 4.66 -18.49 3.13
N PRO A 183 5.63 -18.51 4.06
CA PRO A 183 6.24 -17.28 4.55
C PRO A 183 6.95 -16.49 3.45
N ARG A 184 6.72 -15.17 3.42
CA ARG A 184 7.38 -14.25 2.49
C ARG A 184 7.87 -13.01 3.26
N GLY A 185 9.14 -12.69 3.13
CA GLY A 185 9.72 -11.57 3.85
C GLY A 185 9.49 -11.67 5.37
N LYS A 186 8.77 -10.71 5.94
CA LYS A 186 8.38 -10.69 7.36
C LYS A 186 7.05 -11.40 7.63
N ALA A 187 6.21 -11.58 6.62
CA ALA A 187 4.89 -12.19 6.75
C ALA A 187 5.00 -13.72 6.86
N LEU A 188 4.12 -14.31 7.67
CA LEU A 188 4.00 -15.76 7.86
C LEU A 188 2.98 -16.39 6.91
N GLY A 189 2.04 -15.58 6.44
CA GLY A 189 1.01 -15.88 5.45
C GLY A 189 0.54 -14.57 4.82
N ALA A 190 -0.36 -14.64 3.85
CA ALA A 190 -0.99 -13.48 3.25
C ALA A 190 -2.27 -13.84 2.48
N ALA A 191 -3.30 -13.02 2.64
CA ALA A 191 -4.43 -12.94 1.73
C ALA A 191 -4.18 -11.82 0.73
N TRP A 192 -4.26 -12.15 -0.55
CA TRP A 192 -3.96 -11.24 -1.65
C TRP A 192 -5.26 -10.82 -2.31
N TYR A 193 -5.40 -9.53 -2.50
CA TYR A 193 -6.58 -8.92 -3.07
C TYR A 193 -6.23 -8.24 -4.39
N LEU A 194 -7.22 -8.16 -5.27
CA LEU A 194 -7.14 -7.36 -6.48
C LEU A 194 -7.83 -6.01 -6.21
N PRO A 195 -7.08 -4.95 -5.87
CA PRO A 195 -7.68 -3.64 -5.63
C PRO A 195 -8.42 -3.18 -6.89
N GLN A 196 -9.66 -2.77 -6.72
CA GLN A 196 -10.38 -2.11 -7.81
C GLN A 196 -9.83 -0.68 -7.91
N GLU A 197 -9.47 -0.27 -9.12
CA GLU A 197 -9.08 1.11 -9.41
C GLU A 197 -10.30 2.01 -9.25
N ARG A 198 -10.34 2.76 -8.15
CA ARG A 198 -11.43 3.67 -7.80
C ARG A 198 -10.86 5.03 -7.48
N GLN A 199 -11.48 6.08 -8.02
CA GLN A 199 -11.15 7.47 -7.69
C GLN A 199 -11.80 7.92 -6.37
N ILE A 200 -12.91 7.28 -6.00
CA ILE A 200 -13.70 7.62 -4.82
C ILE A 200 -14.05 6.34 -4.06
N THR A 201 -13.92 6.38 -2.74
CA THR A 201 -14.26 5.26 -1.84
C THR A 201 -15.35 5.69 -0.87
N THR A 202 -16.43 4.91 -0.74
CA THR A 202 -17.53 5.20 0.17
C THR A 202 -17.23 4.73 1.61
N LYS A 203 -18.05 5.20 2.56
CA LYS A 203 -17.94 4.79 3.97
C LYS A 203 -18.14 3.28 4.13
N GLU A 204 -19.12 2.70 3.44
CA GLU A 204 -19.43 1.26 3.47
C GLU A 204 -18.27 0.43 2.93
N GLN A 205 -17.61 0.90 1.88
CA GLN A 205 -16.42 0.25 1.32
C GLN A 205 -15.24 0.23 2.31
N LEU A 206 -15.02 1.33 3.01
CA LEU A 206 -13.99 1.41 4.04
C LEU A 206 -14.32 0.51 5.24
N LEU A 207 -15.58 0.45 5.66
CA LEU A 207 -16.03 -0.44 6.73
C LEU A 207 -15.84 -1.92 6.36
N ASP A 208 -16.22 -2.32 5.14
CA ASP A 208 -16.03 -3.68 4.66
C ASP A 208 -14.54 -4.06 4.55
N GLN A 209 -13.68 -3.13 4.11
CA GLN A 209 -12.23 -3.33 4.10
C GLN A 209 -11.68 -3.54 5.53
N MET A 210 -12.12 -2.72 6.49
CA MET A 210 -11.72 -2.84 7.89
C MET A 210 -12.18 -4.18 8.48
N CYS A 211 -13.41 -4.59 8.21
CA CYS A 211 -13.96 -5.88 8.62
C CYS A 211 -13.14 -7.05 8.05
N SER A 212 -12.79 -7.00 6.78
CA SER A 212 -11.94 -7.98 6.10
C SER A 212 -10.54 -8.08 6.75
N VAL A 213 -9.91 -6.92 7.03
CA VAL A 213 -8.60 -6.85 7.68
C VAL A 213 -8.63 -7.45 9.11
N LEU A 214 -9.73 -7.31 9.84
CA LEU A 214 -9.88 -7.87 11.18
C LEU A 214 -10.29 -9.35 11.19
N GLY A 215 -10.60 -9.93 10.02
CA GLY A 215 -11.03 -11.32 9.85
C GLY A 215 -10.06 -12.35 10.41
N GLY A 216 -8.75 -12.15 10.23
CA GLY A 216 -7.71 -13.04 10.75
C GLY A 216 -7.72 -13.13 12.27
N ARG A 217 -7.75 -11.98 12.95
CA ARG A 217 -7.84 -11.91 14.43
C ARG A 217 -9.12 -12.52 14.96
N ALA A 218 -10.25 -12.25 14.29
CA ALA A 218 -11.55 -12.81 14.66
C ALA A 218 -11.55 -14.34 14.53
N ALA A 219 -10.90 -14.87 13.50
CA ALA A 219 -10.75 -16.30 13.28
C ALA A 219 -9.91 -16.99 14.38
N GLU A 220 -8.80 -16.38 14.80
CA GLU A 220 -7.99 -16.89 15.91
C GLU A 220 -8.82 -16.98 17.21
N GLU A 221 -9.52 -15.91 17.59
CA GLU A 221 -10.34 -15.89 18.80
C GLU A 221 -11.44 -16.93 18.78
N LEU A 222 -12.17 -17.04 17.66
CA LEU A 222 -13.29 -18.00 17.53
C LEU A 222 -12.84 -19.44 17.50
N THR A 223 -11.68 -19.74 16.89
CA THR A 223 -11.20 -21.12 16.69
C THR A 223 -10.42 -21.62 17.89
N PHE A 224 -9.56 -20.79 18.47
CA PHE A 224 -8.62 -21.22 19.51
C PHE A 224 -8.93 -20.63 20.88
N GLY A 225 -9.87 -19.69 21.00
CA GLY A 225 -10.13 -18.93 22.21
C GLY A 225 -8.96 -18.05 22.66
N GLN A 226 -7.99 -17.83 21.78
CA GLN A 226 -6.77 -17.07 22.04
C GLN A 226 -6.48 -16.16 20.88
N ILE A 227 -5.77 -15.08 21.16
CA ILE A 227 -5.34 -14.09 20.18
C ILE A 227 -3.82 -14.01 20.18
N SER A 228 -3.22 -13.82 19.01
CA SER A 228 -1.78 -13.80 18.84
C SER A 228 -1.24 -12.43 18.42
N THR A 229 0.07 -12.29 18.40
CA THR A 229 0.75 -11.10 17.85
C THR A 229 0.71 -11.05 16.33
N GLY A 230 0.26 -12.10 15.65
CA GLY A 230 0.20 -12.19 14.19
C GLY A 230 -0.63 -11.07 13.55
N ALA A 231 -1.69 -10.64 14.23
CA ALA A 231 -2.58 -9.58 13.76
C ALA A 231 -2.05 -8.14 13.96
N GLN A 232 -0.79 -7.94 14.35
CA GLN A 232 -0.26 -6.59 14.63
C GLN A 232 -0.43 -5.64 13.43
N ASN A 233 -0.05 -6.08 12.24
CA ASN A 233 -0.13 -5.26 11.03
C ASN A 233 -1.58 -4.96 10.64
N ASP A 234 -2.49 -5.90 10.86
CA ASP A 234 -3.92 -5.73 10.56
C ASP A 234 -4.57 -4.75 11.50
N LEU A 235 -4.24 -4.82 12.79
CA LEU A 235 -4.68 -3.84 13.77
C LEU A 235 -4.14 -2.44 13.44
N GLU A 236 -2.90 -2.32 13.02
CA GLU A 236 -2.31 -1.05 12.59
C GLU A 236 -3.06 -0.46 11.39
N LYS A 237 -3.34 -1.28 10.35
CA LYS A 237 -4.10 -0.87 9.16
C LYS A 237 -5.52 -0.43 9.54
N ALA A 238 -6.24 -1.25 10.30
CA ALA A 238 -7.61 -0.95 10.73
C ALA A 238 -7.66 0.36 11.55
N THR A 239 -6.71 0.55 12.48
CA THR A 239 -6.63 1.76 13.30
C THR A 239 -6.33 3.00 12.45
N LYS A 240 -5.34 2.95 11.55
CA LYS A 240 -5.02 4.06 10.65
C LYS A 240 -6.21 4.44 9.75
N GLN A 241 -6.92 3.44 9.23
CA GLN A 241 -8.11 3.65 8.41
C GLN A 241 -9.23 4.29 9.22
N ALA A 242 -9.51 3.83 10.44
CA ALA A 242 -10.51 4.42 11.31
C ALA A 242 -10.18 5.89 11.66
N TYR A 243 -8.92 6.19 11.99
CA TYR A 243 -8.48 7.57 12.18
C TYR A 243 -8.70 8.43 10.94
N ALA A 244 -8.36 7.94 9.74
CA ALA A 244 -8.58 8.66 8.49
C ALA A 244 -10.07 8.93 8.24
N MET A 245 -10.95 7.95 8.50
CA MET A 245 -12.40 8.11 8.37
C MET A 245 -12.94 9.21 9.29
N VAL A 246 -12.44 9.28 10.51
CA VAL A 246 -12.90 10.23 11.53
C VAL A 246 -12.30 11.61 11.32
N THR A 247 -10.98 11.70 11.06
CA THR A 247 -10.26 12.97 11.12
C THR A 247 -9.97 13.61 9.76
N ILE A 248 -9.98 12.83 8.67
CA ILE A 248 -9.67 13.32 7.32
C ILE A 248 -10.92 13.40 6.47
N PHE A 249 -11.70 12.33 6.43
CA PHE A 249 -12.82 12.20 5.49
C PHE A 249 -14.17 12.70 6.03
N GLY A 250 -14.25 13.08 7.32
CA GLY A 250 -15.50 13.57 7.93
C GLY A 250 -16.62 12.52 7.94
N MET A 251 -16.28 11.23 8.11
CA MET A 251 -17.22 10.11 8.03
C MET A 251 -17.78 9.68 9.40
N SER A 252 -17.53 10.43 10.47
CA SER A 252 -18.12 10.22 11.79
C SER A 252 -19.30 11.16 12.01
N GLU A 253 -20.45 10.62 12.47
CA GLU A 253 -21.63 11.45 12.75
C GLU A 253 -21.42 12.37 13.96
N LYS A 254 -20.63 11.93 14.97
CA LYS A 254 -20.38 12.69 16.19
C LYS A 254 -19.38 13.83 15.97
N ILE A 255 -18.42 13.66 15.06
CA ILE A 255 -17.46 14.70 14.66
C ILE A 255 -18.08 15.62 13.60
N GLY A 256 -18.92 15.07 12.73
CA GLY A 256 -19.54 15.79 11.63
C GLY A 256 -18.64 15.95 10.40
N ASN A 257 -19.00 16.87 9.51
CA ASN A 257 -18.31 17.12 8.24
C ASN A 257 -17.07 18.02 8.44
N LEU A 258 -16.15 17.59 9.29
CA LEU A 258 -14.92 18.30 9.60
C LEU A 258 -13.71 17.49 9.12
N SER A 259 -12.70 18.17 8.56
CA SER A 259 -11.40 17.60 8.28
C SER A 259 -10.33 18.31 9.11
N TYR A 260 -9.57 17.55 9.85
CA TYR A 260 -8.41 18.03 10.62
C TYR A 260 -7.09 17.83 9.89
N TYR A 261 -7.16 17.43 8.60
CA TYR A 261 -6.00 17.24 7.75
C TYR A 261 -5.62 18.55 7.05
N ASP A 262 -4.36 18.91 7.15
CA ASP A 262 -3.78 20.03 6.44
C ASP A 262 -2.96 19.53 5.24
N SER A 263 -3.49 19.71 4.04
CA SER A 263 -2.83 19.33 2.79
C SER A 263 -1.67 20.26 2.39
N SER A 264 -1.47 21.39 3.10
CA SER A 264 -0.40 22.34 2.79
C SER A 264 1.00 21.87 3.23
N GLY A 265 1.07 20.81 4.06
CA GLY A 265 2.32 20.30 4.62
C GLY A 265 2.97 21.20 5.68
N GLN A 266 2.35 22.33 6.02
CA GLN A 266 2.89 23.25 7.03
C GLN A 266 2.65 22.77 8.48
N SER A 267 1.74 21.84 8.67
CA SER A 267 1.39 21.29 9.99
C SER A 267 2.48 20.41 10.60
N ASP A 268 3.42 19.88 9.82
CA ASP A 268 4.54 19.06 10.32
C ASP A 268 5.47 19.81 11.30
N PHE A 269 5.41 21.13 11.33
CA PHE A 269 6.14 21.98 12.27
C PHE A 269 5.31 22.44 13.47
N SER A 270 4.02 22.12 13.52
CA SER A 270 3.14 22.47 14.63
C SER A 270 3.09 21.30 15.61
N PHE A 271 3.68 21.47 16.80
CA PHE A 271 3.58 20.53 17.92
C PHE A 271 2.18 20.49 18.55
N THR A 272 1.21 21.23 18.02
CA THR A 272 -0.14 21.34 18.56
C THR A 272 -1.15 20.63 17.66
N LYS A 273 -1.98 19.76 18.26
CA LYS A 273 -3.13 19.15 17.58
C LYS A 273 -4.07 20.28 17.10
N PRO A 274 -4.67 20.16 15.90
CA PRO A 274 -5.58 21.19 15.35
C PRO A 274 -6.97 21.17 16.04
N TYR A 275 -7.11 20.52 17.18
CA TYR A 275 -8.36 20.35 17.92
C TYR A 275 -8.13 20.31 19.43
N SER A 276 -9.19 20.56 20.22
CA SER A 276 -9.18 20.53 21.69
C SER A 276 -9.02 19.13 22.25
N GLU A 277 -8.61 18.99 23.52
CA GLU A 277 -8.54 17.69 24.21
C GLU A 277 -9.90 16.98 24.23
N LYS A 278 -11.00 17.72 24.41
CA LYS A 278 -12.35 17.14 24.35
C LYS A 278 -12.66 16.54 22.97
N THR A 279 -12.20 17.17 21.90
CA THR A 279 -12.35 16.62 20.56
C THR A 279 -11.44 15.42 20.37
N ALA A 280 -10.22 15.41 20.94
CA ALA A 280 -9.32 14.25 20.91
C ALA A 280 -9.97 13.03 21.58
N GLU A 281 -10.56 13.17 22.77
CA GLU A 281 -11.28 12.10 23.46
C GLU A 281 -12.45 11.55 22.60
N LEU A 282 -13.17 12.44 21.92
CA LEU A 282 -14.26 12.05 21.03
C LEU A 282 -13.73 11.29 19.81
N ILE A 283 -12.62 11.74 19.18
CA ILE A 283 -11.96 11.03 18.10
C ILE A 283 -11.53 9.63 18.52
N ASP A 284 -10.88 9.51 19.67
CA ASP A 284 -10.44 8.21 20.21
C ASP A 284 -11.62 7.26 20.45
N SER A 285 -12.73 7.79 20.97
CA SER A 285 -13.98 7.03 21.16
C SER A 285 -14.57 6.53 19.85
N GLU A 286 -14.67 7.41 18.83
CA GLU A 286 -15.21 7.07 17.51
C GLU A 286 -14.34 6.04 16.78
N VAL A 287 -13.02 6.22 16.83
CA VAL A 287 -12.06 5.26 16.25
C VAL A 287 -12.20 3.89 16.88
N LYS A 288 -12.27 3.85 18.22
CA LYS A 288 -12.49 2.59 18.94
C LYS A 288 -13.81 1.94 18.56
N GLU A 289 -14.90 2.71 18.50
CA GLU A 289 -16.22 2.21 18.14
C GLU A 289 -16.24 1.63 16.72
N LEU A 290 -15.61 2.29 15.73
CA LEU A 290 -15.50 1.81 14.36
C LEU A 290 -14.76 0.46 14.28
N VAL A 291 -13.62 0.35 14.94
CA VAL A 291 -12.82 -0.88 14.96
C VAL A 291 -13.56 -2.03 15.64
N GLU A 292 -14.18 -1.78 16.80
CA GLU A 292 -14.94 -2.80 17.54
C GLU A 292 -16.19 -3.27 16.78
N ASN A 293 -16.88 -2.36 16.08
CA ASN A 293 -18.03 -2.72 15.24
C ASN A 293 -17.60 -3.60 14.07
N ALA A 294 -16.52 -3.24 13.37
CA ALA A 294 -15.97 -4.05 12.28
C ALA A 294 -15.51 -5.43 12.77
N TYR A 295 -14.87 -5.48 13.94
CA TYR A 295 -14.45 -6.74 14.57
C TYR A 295 -15.63 -7.64 14.95
N THR A 296 -16.68 -7.04 15.52
CA THR A 296 -17.91 -7.76 15.88
C THR A 296 -18.59 -8.32 14.64
N GLN A 297 -18.65 -7.55 13.55
CA GLN A 297 -19.18 -7.99 12.26
C GLN A 297 -18.36 -9.16 11.69
N ALA A 298 -17.03 -9.08 11.72
CA ALA A 298 -16.16 -10.17 11.28
C ALA A 298 -16.41 -11.46 12.06
N LYS A 299 -16.54 -11.37 13.40
CA LYS A 299 -16.90 -12.51 14.24
C LYS A 299 -18.28 -13.09 13.90
N ALA A 300 -19.27 -12.26 13.65
CA ALA A 300 -20.61 -12.71 13.27
C ALA A 300 -20.60 -13.48 11.95
N LEU A 301 -19.91 -12.96 10.93
CA LEU A 301 -19.75 -13.63 9.63
C LEU A 301 -19.05 -14.99 9.76
N LEU A 302 -17.94 -15.04 10.50
CA LEU A 302 -17.20 -16.28 10.71
C LEU A 302 -17.99 -17.33 11.50
N LYS A 303 -18.80 -16.91 12.50
CA LYS A 303 -19.70 -17.84 13.21
C LYS A 303 -20.77 -18.41 12.30
N GLN A 304 -21.37 -17.59 11.44
CA GLN A 304 -22.38 -18.02 10.49
C GLN A 304 -21.81 -18.98 9.45
N HIS A 305 -20.55 -18.82 9.06
CA HIS A 305 -19.87 -19.58 8.01
C HIS A 305 -18.70 -20.41 8.54
N GLN A 306 -18.85 -20.98 9.75
CA GLN A 306 -17.77 -21.68 10.46
C GLN A 306 -17.22 -22.87 9.67
N GLU A 307 -18.10 -23.66 9.02
CA GLU A 307 -17.69 -24.81 8.24
C GLU A 307 -16.89 -24.42 7.00
N GLN A 308 -17.31 -23.39 6.28
CA GLN A 308 -16.59 -22.88 5.10
C GLN A 308 -15.21 -22.33 5.50
N HIS A 309 -15.15 -21.54 6.59
CA HIS A 309 -13.89 -21.06 7.13
C HIS A 309 -12.92 -22.21 7.49
N LYS A 310 -13.43 -23.26 8.15
CA LYS A 310 -12.65 -24.44 8.50
C LYS A 310 -12.14 -25.18 7.25
N GLN A 311 -12.99 -25.38 6.24
CA GLN A 311 -12.60 -26.02 4.99
C GLN A 311 -11.49 -25.25 4.27
N VAL A 312 -11.57 -23.91 4.20
CA VAL A 312 -10.51 -23.08 3.63
C VAL A 312 -9.21 -23.23 4.42
N ALA A 313 -9.26 -23.20 5.76
CA ALA A 313 -8.08 -23.36 6.60
C ALA A 313 -7.42 -24.73 6.43
N GLU A 314 -8.21 -25.82 6.37
CA GLU A 314 -7.71 -27.18 6.16
C GLU A 314 -7.09 -27.33 4.76
N LEU A 315 -7.71 -26.74 3.74
CA LEU A 315 -7.15 -26.72 2.38
C LEU A 315 -5.81 -25.99 2.31
N LEU A 316 -5.68 -24.85 3.04
CA LEU A 316 -4.42 -24.13 3.15
C LEU A 316 -3.34 -24.94 3.88
N LEU A 317 -3.70 -25.76 4.88
CA LEU A 317 -2.75 -26.65 5.55
C LEU A 317 -2.24 -27.75 4.61
N GLU A 318 -3.08 -28.22 3.69
CA GLU A 318 -2.74 -29.26 2.71
C GLU A 318 -1.93 -28.70 1.53
N ARG A 319 -2.38 -27.57 0.94
CA ARG A 319 -1.85 -27.05 -0.34
C ARG A 319 -0.90 -25.85 -0.20
N GLU A 320 -0.93 -25.19 0.95
CA GLU A 320 -0.16 -23.98 1.30
C GLU A 320 -0.55 -22.70 0.51
N VAL A 321 -1.26 -22.85 -0.63
CA VAL A 321 -1.77 -21.75 -1.47
C VAL A 321 -3.16 -22.13 -2.00
#